data_b7d1d431a874d70ac391862b41915d1f
#
_entry.id   b7d1d431a874d70ac391862b41915d1f
#
_cell.length_a   1.000
_cell.length_b   1.000
_cell.length_c   1.000
_cell.angle_alpha   90.00
_cell.angle_beta   90.00
_cell.angle_gamma   90.00
#
_symmetry.space_group_name_H-M   'P 1'
#
loop_
_entity.id
_entity.type
_entity.pdbx_description
1 polymer ?
#
loop_
_entity_poly.entity_id
_entity_poly.type
_entity_poly.pdbx_seq_one_letter_code
_entity_poly.pdbx_strand_id
1 'polypeptide(L)'
;MSSVHHLSARGLCKAYRSTQVVSGVDLDVFSGECIGLLGPNGAGKTTSFYMVCGLIQSDSGTVSLNEKDITDLPMHLRARSGIGYLPQEASIFRKLSVRDNLLAIFETLDLPDIQVEEELEELLIELGIEGVQHQKAYTLSGGQRRRTEIARALVTKPRFLLLDEPFAGVDPIAVEDIQSIISELKTKGIGILITDHNVRDTLSICDRAYLLSAGKIIVQGTADEVIAHPDARRLYLGESFSM
;
A
#
# COMPACT_ATOMS: atom_id res chain seq x y z
N MET A 1 22.17 -12.30 6.86
CA MET A 1 20.78 -12.27 7.34
C MET A 1 20.32 -10.84 7.18
N SER A 2 19.38 -10.56 6.25
CA SER A 2 18.79 -9.23 6.14
C SER A 2 18.03 -8.93 7.44
N SER A 3 18.27 -7.76 8.02
CA SER A 3 17.54 -7.31 9.21
C SER A 3 16.06 -7.19 8.86
N VAL A 4 15.19 -7.83 9.64
CA VAL A 4 13.74 -7.66 9.50
C VAL A 4 13.39 -6.22 9.88
N HIS A 5 12.79 -5.48 8.94
CA HIS A 5 12.28 -4.14 9.21
C HIS A 5 10.84 -4.23 9.73
N HIS A 6 10.45 -3.29 10.57
CA HIS A 6 9.15 -3.27 11.22
C HIS A 6 8.52 -1.86 11.16
N LEU A 7 7.33 -1.78 10.58
CA LEU A 7 6.46 -0.60 10.62
C LEU A 7 5.30 -0.92 11.57
N SER A 8 5.13 -0.11 12.61
CA SER A 8 4.09 -0.34 13.61
C SER A 8 3.27 0.91 13.90
N ALA A 9 2.02 0.69 14.24
CA ALA A 9 1.15 1.72 14.81
C ALA A 9 0.60 1.22 16.15
N ARG A 10 0.47 2.11 17.14
CA ARG A 10 -0.02 1.79 18.48
C ARG A 10 -0.98 2.84 18.98
N GLY A 11 -2.17 2.39 19.35
CA GLY A 11 -3.20 3.21 19.99
C GLY A 11 -3.69 4.37 19.12
N LEU A 12 -3.67 4.24 17.76
CA LEU A 12 -4.06 5.32 16.87
C LEU A 12 -5.51 5.72 17.10
N CYS A 13 -5.73 7.00 17.35
CA CYS A 13 -7.05 7.59 17.49
C CYS A 13 -7.22 8.78 16.56
N LYS A 14 -8.44 8.94 16.01
CA LYS A 14 -8.82 10.10 15.21
C LYS A 14 -10.29 10.42 15.37
N ALA A 15 -10.59 11.68 15.65
CA ALA A 15 -11.95 12.22 15.64
C ALA A 15 -12.06 13.35 14.61
N TYR A 16 -13.22 13.45 13.99
CA TYR A 16 -13.59 14.59 13.18
C TYR A 16 -14.79 15.28 13.82
N ARG A 17 -14.59 16.52 14.31
CA ARG A 17 -15.58 17.23 15.13
C ARG A 17 -15.90 16.41 16.38
N SER A 18 -17.13 15.93 16.54
CA SER A 18 -17.60 15.11 17.67
C SER A 18 -17.62 13.61 17.38
N THR A 19 -17.23 13.19 16.18
CA THR A 19 -17.33 11.78 15.76
C THR A 19 -15.97 11.11 15.83
N GLN A 20 -15.82 10.11 16.72
CA GLN A 20 -14.64 9.24 16.77
C GLN A 20 -14.69 8.27 15.59
N VAL A 21 -13.68 8.37 14.70
CA VAL A 21 -13.59 7.55 13.48
C VAL A 21 -12.60 6.40 13.66
N VAL A 22 -11.52 6.62 14.42
CA VAL A 22 -10.54 5.60 14.78
C VAL A 22 -10.31 5.66 16.28
N SER A 23 -10.35 4.51 16.96
CA SER A 23 -10.35 4.40 18.42
C SER A 23 -9.42 3.29 18.91
N GLY A 24 -8.13 3.61 19.01
CA GLY A 24 -7.11 2.70 19.53
C GLY A 24 -6.72 1.59 18.54
N VAL A 25 -6.39 1.94 17.31
CA VAL A 25 -5.95 0.96 16.31
C VAL A 25 -4.47 0.65 16.49
N ASP A 26 -4.17 -0.66 16.62
CA ASP A 26 -2.82 -1.22 16.63
C ASP A 26 -2.61 -2.06 15.38
N LEU A 27 -1.48 -1.89 14.68
CA LEU A 27 -1.11 -2.72 13.56
C LEU A 27 0.41 -2.87 13.43
N ASP A 28 0.81 -3.98 12.82
CA ASP A 28 2.21 -4.32 12.54
C ASP A 28 2.34 -4.77 11.11
N VAL A 29 3.40 -4.30 10.43
CA VAL A 29 3.82 -4.75 9.11
C VAL A 29 5.31 -5.05 9.17
N PHE A 30 5.70 -6.27 8.81
CA PHE A 30 7.10 -6.65 8.71
C PHE A 30 7.58 -6.66 7.26
N SER A 31 8.88 -6.45 7.04
CA SER A 31 9.48 -6.60 5.71
C SER A 31 9.26 -8.03 5.17
N GLY A 32 8.87 -8.15 3.91
CA GLY A 32 8.54 -9.42 3.27
C GLY A 32 7.15 -9.98 3.63
N GLU A 33 6.29 -9.19 4.25
CA GLU A 33 4.92 -9.55 4.62
C GLU A 33 3.90 -8.67 3.90
N CYS A 34 2.78 -9.24 3.49
CA CYS A 34 1.63 -8.51 2.95
C CYS A 34 0.47 -8.55 3.96
N ILE A 35 0.02 -7.36 4.37
CA ILE A 35 -1.05 -7.17 5.36
C ILE A 35 -2.25 -6.50 4.73
N GLY A 36 -3.43 -7.07 4.92
CA GLY A 36 -4.71 -6.49 4.53
C GLY A 36 -5.35 -5.68 5.66
N LEU A 37 -5.76 -4.43 5.38
CA LEU A 37 -6.59 -3.63 6.29
C LEU A 37 -8.02 -3.59 5.74
N LEU A 38 -8.89 -4.41 6.28
CA LEU A 38 -10.22 -4.72 5.77
C LEU A 38 -11.34 -4.15 6.66
N GLY A 39 -12.54 -4.10 6.14
CA GLY A 39 -13.74 -3.70 6.90
C GLY A 39 -14.77 -2.98 6.03
N PRO A 40 -16.00 -2.79 6.53
CA PRO A 40 -17.06 -2.10 5.80
C PRO A 40 -16.75 -0.61 5.57
N ASN A 41 -17.56 0.02 4.72
CA ASN A 41 -17.48 1.46 4.51
C ASN A 41 -17.73 2.20 5.83
N GLY A 42 -16.93 3.24 6.10
CA GLY A 42 -17.00 3.98 7.36
C GLY A 42 -16.35 3.29 8.58
N ALA A 43 -15.71 2.13 8.40
CA ALA A 43 -15.04 1.43 9.51
C ALA A 43 -13.79 2.15 10.05
N GLY A 44 -13.25 3.15 9.35
CA GLY A 44 -12.05 3.86 9.73
C GLY A 44 -10.77 3.41 8.99
N LYS A 45 -10.88 2.52 7.99
CA LYS A 45 -9.74 1.98 7.22
C LYS A 45 -8.86 3.09 6.62
N THR A 46 -9.43 3.90 5.74
CA THR A 46 -8.72 4.97 5.03
C THR A 46 -8.09 5.96 6.02
N THR A 47 -8.79 6.31 7.11
CA THR A 47 -8.24 7.20 8.15
C THR A 47 -7.06 6.56 8.86
N SER A 48 -7.16 5.28 9.26
CA SER A 48 -6.06 4.54 9.89
C SER A 48 -4.86 4.42 8.95
N PHE A 49 -5.11 4.04 7.71
CA PHE A 49 -4.11 3.95 6.66
C PHE A 49 -3.41 5.29 6.41
N TYR A 50 -4.16 6.40 6.32
CA TYR A 50 -3.60 7.74 6.10
C TYR A 50 -2.81 8.25 7.31
N MET A 51 -3.15 7.85 8.53
CA MET A 51 -2.32 8.13 9.71
C MET A 51 -0.97 7.41 9.62
N VAL A 52 -0.96 6.15 9.14
CA VAL A 52 0.29 5.40 8.91
C VAL A 52 1.11 6.00 7.76
N CYS A 53 0.46 6.48 6.70
CA CYS A 53 1.14 7.18 5.60
C CYS A 53 1.72 8.54 6.00
N GLY A 54 1.19 9.19 7.04
CA GLY A 54 1.53 10.58 7.39
C GLY A 54 0.80 11.63 6.56
N LEU A 55 -0.33 11.25 5.95
CA LEU A 55 -1.26 12.16 5.25
C LEU A 55 -2.24 12.83 6.21
N ILE A 56 -2.57 12.15 7.30
CA ILE A 56 -3.42 12.66 8.39
C ILE A 56 -2.65 12.49 9.69
N GLN A 57 -2.65 13.51 10.52
CA GLN A 57 -2.09 13.43 11.87
C GLN A 57 -3.10 12.75 12.80
N SER A 58 -2.64 11.77 13.60
CA SER A 58 -3.42 11.17 14.67
C SER A 58 -3.66 12.16 15.81
N ASP A 59 -4.79 12.02 16.51
CA ASP A 59 -5.06 12.80 17.72
C ASP A 59 -4.34 12.21 18.93
N SER A 60 -4.06 10.89 18.90
CA SER A 60 -3.22 10.16 19.85
C SER A 60 -2.72 8.86 19.24
N GLY A 61 -1.80 8.20 19.94
CA GLY A 61 -1.12 7.00 19.46
C GLY A 61 0.18 7.33 18.75
N THR A 62 0.91 6.30 18.33
CA THR A 62 2.24 6.44 17.72
C THR A 62 2.36 5.61 16.45
N VAL A 63 3.18 6.08 15.50
CA VAL A 63 3.66 5.31 14.36
C VAL A 63 5.17 5.23 14.42
N SER A 64 5.72 4.02 14.34
CA SER A 64 7.16 3.80 14.44
C SER A 64 7.69 2.96 13.27
N LEU A 65 8.91 3.29 12.84
CA LEU A 65 9.66 2.53 11.84
C LEU A 65 10.97 2.04 12.49
N ASN A 66 11.14 0.73 12.66
CA ASN A 66 12.28 0.14 13.37
C ASN A 66 12.51 0.81 14.73
N GLU A 67 11.49 0.88 15.57
CA GLU A 67 11.49 1.52 16.90
C GLU A 67 11.65 3.06 16.89
N LYS A 68 12.00 3.66 15.73
CA LYS A 68 12.07 5.11 15.60
C LYS A 68 10.66 5.68 15.45
N ASP A 69 10.28 6.57 16.35
CA ASP A 69 9.02 7.31 16.23
C ASP A 69 9.03 8.22 14.99
N ILE A 70 7.99 8.06 14.17
CA ILE A 70 7.75 8.85 12.96
C ILE A 70 6.36 9.50 12.97
N THR A 71 5.70 9.54 14.12
CA THR A 71 4.31 9.98 14.28
C THR A 71 4.09 11.37 13.69
N ASP A 72 4.96 12.31 14.01
CA ASP A 72 4.84 13.71 13.58
C ASP A 72 5.50 13.98 12.22
N LEU A 73 6.13 12.97 11.61
CA LEU A 73 6.74 13.14 10.30
C LEU A 73 5.66 13.20 9.20
N PRO A 74 5.65 14.25 8.38
CA PRO A 74 4.77 14.32 7.22
C PRO A 74 5.20 13.28 6.16
N MET A 75 4.27 12.94 5.26
CA MET A 75 4.44 11.88 4.26
C MET A 75 5.77 11.94 3.51
N HIS A 76 6.24 13.12 3.06
CA HIS A 76 7.49 13.25 2.30
C HIS A 76 8.74 12.86 3.11
N LEU A 77 8.74 13.04 4.43
CA LEU A 77 9.83 12.58 5.31
C LEU A 77 9.72 11.07 5.60
N ARG A 78 8.48 10.54 5.71
CA ARG A 78 8.27 9.08 5.78
C ARG A 78 8.72 8.40 4.50
N ALA A 79 8.46 9.00 3.32
CA ALA A 79 8.95 8.49 2.04
C ALA A 79 10.49 8.40 2.01
N ARG A 80 11.19 9.43 2.46
CA ARG A 80 12.66 9.43 2.61
C ARG A 80 13.16 8.41 3.65
N SER A 81 12.30 8.00 4.57
CA SER A 81 12.62 6.94 5.55
C SER A 81 12.38 5.53 5.02
N GLY A 82 11.85 5.40 3.79
CA GLY A 82 11.62 4.12 3.12
C GLY A 82 10.17 3.64 3.14
N ILE A 83 9.18 4.54 3.23
CA ILE A 83 7.75 4.22 3.13
C ILE A 83 7.19 4.75 1.81
N GLY A 84 6.98 3.87 0.83
CA GLY A 84 6.32 4.19 -0.43
C GLY A 84 4.79 4.23 -0.28
N TYR A 85 4.11 5.04 -1.09
CA TYR A 85 2.66 5.16 -1.10
C TYR A 85 2.10 5.16 -2.52
N LEU A 86 1.10 4.34 -2.75
CA LEU A 86 0.34 4.28 -3.99
C LEU A 86 -1.11 4.68 -3.71
N PRO A 87 -1.58 5.85 -4.15
CA PRO A 87 -2.93 6.33 -3.90
C PRO A 87 -3.99 5.56 -4.71
N GLN A 88 -5.23 5.63 -4.24
CA GLN A 88 -6.40 5.12 -4.95
C GLN A 88 -6.61 5.85 -6.29
N GLU A 89 -6.54 7.19 -6.27
CA GLU A 89 -6.67 7.98 -7.48
C GLU A 89 -5.40 7.93 -8.33
N ALA A 90 -5.59 7.98 -9.65
CA ALA A 90 -4.47 7.96 -10.60
C ALA A 90 -3.50 9.12 -10.34
N SER A 91 -2.28 8.78 -9.92
CA SER A 91 -1.23 9.74 -9.57
C SER A 91 -0.26 10.02 -10.71
N ILE A 92 -0.43 9.36 -11.84
CA ILE A 92 0.48 9.45 -12.99
C ILE A 92 0.46 10.85 -13.64
N PHE A 93 1.61 11.35 -14.04
CA PHE A 93 1.74 12.59 -14.82
C PHE A 93 1.26 12.34 -16.26
N ARG A 94 -0.01 12.58 -16.53
CA ARG A 94 -0.71 12.18 -17.76
C ARG A 94 -0.05 12.64 -19.05
N LYS A 95 0.60 13.82 -19.06
CA LYS A 95 1.26 14.40 -20.25
C LYS A 95 2.71 13.95 -20.43
N LEU A 96 3.29 13.28 -19.45
CA LEU A 96 4.63 12.69 -19.53
C LEU A 96 4.56 11.29 -20.16
N SER A 97 5.66 10.81 -20.70
CA SER A 97 5.81 9.39 -21.07
C SER A 97 5.93 8.51 -19.82
N VAL A 98 5.85 7.19 -19.97
CA VAL A 98 6.13 6.25 -18.89
C VAL A 98 7.54 6.51 -18.34
N ARG A 99 8.54 6.56 -19.21
CA ARG A 99 9.93 6.86 -18.85
C ARG A 99 10.06 8.19 -18.11
N ASP A 100 9.48 9.28 -18.65
CA ASP A 100 9.53 10.60 -18.02
C ASP A 100 8.83 10.61 -16.63
N ASN A 101 7.81 9.78 -16.43
CA ASN A 101 7.14 9.63 -15.14
C ASN A 101 8.08 9.05 -14.07
N LEU A 102 8.95 8.11 -14.42
CA LEU A 102 9.95 7.57 -13.50
C LEU A 102 11.10 8.56 -13.29
N LEU A 103 11.62 9.15 -14.39
CA LEU A 103 12.68 10.15 -14.34
C LEU A 103 12.33 11.31 -13.43
N ALA A 104 11.09 11.81 -13.46
CA ALA A 104 10.65 12.90 -12.57
C ALA A 104 10.79 12.58 -11.07
N ILE A 105 10.79 11.29 -10.70
CA ILE A 105 11.07 10.89 -9.31
C ILE A 105 12.58 10.72 -9.10
N PHE A 106 13.30 10.12 -10.05
CA PHE A 106 14.76 10.02 -9.97
C PHE A 106 15.44 11.39 -9.81
N GLU A 107 14.92 12.46 -10.46
CA GLU A 107 15.42 13.84 -10.30
C GLU A 107 15.35 14.35 -8.84
N THR A 108 14.55 13.73 -7.99
CA THR A 108 14.49 14.07 -6.55
C THR A 108 15.54 13.35 -5.71
N LEU A 109 16.28 12.43 -6.33
CA LEU A 109 17.34 11.63 -5.72
C LEU A 109 18.70 12.17 -6.19
N ASP A 110 19.69 12.15 -5.31
CA ASP A 110 21.05 12.55 -5.64
C ASP A 110 21.84 11.32 -6.16
N LEU A 111 21.53 10.92 -7.40
CA LEU A 111 22.13 9.76 -8.05
C LEU A 111 22.87 10.18 -9.34
N PRO A 112 24.01 9.52 -9.67
CA PRO A 112 24.67 9.72 -10.96
C PRO A 112 23.78 9.29 -12.14
N ASP A 113 23.86 9.99 -13.27
CA ASP A 113 23.05 9.74 -14.48
C ASP A 113 23.13 8.27 -14.96
N ILE A 114 24.32 7.65 -14.89
CA ILE A 114 24.50 6.24 -15.27
C ILE A 114 23.67 5.33 -14.39
N GLN A 115 23.66 5.56 -13.08
CA GLN A 115 22.89 4.76 -12.14
C GLN A 115 21.40 4.97 -12.32
N VAL A 116 20.96 6.21 -12.59
CA VAL A 116 19.55 6.51 -12.91
C VAL A 116 19.09 5.72 -14.11
N GLU A 117 19.92 5.67 -15.18
CA GLU A 117 19.58 4.96 -16.41
C GLU A 117 19.46 3.43 -16.16
N GLU A 118 20.43 2.84 -15.46
CA GLU A 118 20.41 1.42 -15.12
C GLU A 118 19.17 1.04 -14.28
N GLU A 119 18.91 1.78 -13.20
CA GLU A 119 17.78 1.51 -12.31
C GLU A 119 16.43 1.75 -12.98
N LEU A 120 16.35 2.72 -13.89
CA LEU A 120 15.15 2.99 -14.68
C LEU A 120 14.84 1.82 -15.62
N GLU A 121 15.83 1.32 -16.36
CA GLU A 121 15.67 0.18 -17.26
C GLU A 121 15.27 -1.08 -16.48
N GLU A 122 15.89 -1.33 -15.33
CA GLU A 122 15.52 -2.44 -14.43
C GLU A 122 14.04 -2.36 -14.02
N LEU A 123 13.55 -1.19 -13.60
CA LEU A 123 12.16 -1.01 -13.21
C LEU A 123 11.19 -1.18 -14.37
N LEU A 124 11.54 -0.69 -15.57
CA LEU A 124 10.71 -0.85 -16.76
C LEU A 124 10.53 -2.33 -17.12
N ILE A 125 11.61 -3.11 -17.05
CA ILE A 125 11.60 -4.55 -17.32
C ILE A 125 10.83 -5.29 -16.21
N GLU A 126 11.14 -5.00 -14.95
CA GLU A 126 10.52 -5.64 -13.79
C GLU A 126 9.00 -5.49 -13.79
N LEU A 127 8.51 -4.30 -14.17
CA LEU A 127 7.07 -4.04 -14.23
C LEU A 127 6.44 -4.37 -15.60
N GLY A 128 7.21 -4.87 -16.58
CA GLY A 128 6.74 -5.23 -17.92
C GLY A 128 6.13 -4.04 -18.69
N ILE A 129 6.77 -2.87 -18.57
CA ILE A 129 6.32 -1.62 -19.22
C ILE A 129 7.36 -1.03 -20.18
N GLU A 130 8.46 -1.75 -20.45
CA GLU A 130 9.50 -1.32 -21.37
C GLU A 130 8.96 -1.08 -22.79
N GLY A 131 8.03 -1.92 -23.28
CA GLY A 131 7.43 -1.79 -24.60
C GLY A 131 6.58 -0.53 -24.78
N VAL A 132 6.19 0.13 -23.69
CA VAL A 132 5.35 1.35 -23.69
C VAL A 132 6.08 2.56 -23.10
N GLN A 133 7.38 2.46 -22.83
CA GLN A 133 8.15 3.48 -22.10
C GLN A 133 8.07 4.89 -22.69
N HIS A 134 7.95 4.99 -24.04
CA HIS A 134 7.87 6.27 -24.74
C HIS A 134 6.43 6.75 -24.98
N GLN A 135 5.41 5.95 -24.61
CA GLN A 135 4.01 6.35 -24.75
C GLN A 135 3.64 7.36 -23.65
N LYS A 136 2.77 8.31 -24.02
CA LYS A 136 2.22 9.27 -23.07
C LYS A 136 1.24 8.56 -22.12
N ALA A 137 1.32 8.88 -20.83
CA ALA A 137 0.57 8.17 -19.81
C ALA A 137 -0.97 8.21 -19.99
N TYR A 138 -1.52 9.21 -20.68
CA TYR A 138 -2.95 9.26 -20.98
C TYR A 138 -3.40 8.23 -22.05
N THR A 139 -2.47 7.60 -22.77
CA THR A 139 -2.78 6.56 -23.78
C THR A 139 -2.70 5.14 -23.23
N LEU A 140 -2.23 4.97 -22.00
CA LEU A 140 -2.04 3.67 -21.38
C LEU A 140 -3.36 3.00 -21.01
N SER A 141 -3.38 1.66 -21.10
CA SER A 141 -4.44 0.85 -20.49
C SER A 141 -4.46 1.02 -18.96
N GLY A 142 -5.55 0.60 -18.30
CA GLY A 142 -5.64 0.63 -16.84
C GLY A 142 -4.49 -0.11 -16.16
N GLY A 143 -4.18 -1.32 -16.62
CA GLY A 143 -3.08 -2.14 -16.10
C GLY A 143 -1.70 -1.52 -16.33
N GLN A 144 -1.41 -1.05 -17.55
CA GLN A 144 -0.14 -0.36 -17.86
C GLN A 144 0.05 0.88 -17.01
N ARG A 145 -1.01 1.67 -16.81
CA ARG A 145 -0.99 2.84 -15.94
C ARG A 145 -0.68 2.44 -14.50
N ARG A 146 -1.35 1.41 -13.95
CA ARG A 146 -1.13 0.97 -12.57
C ARG A 146 0.29 0.44 -12.37
N ARG A 147 0.81 -0.35 -13.31
CA ARG A 147 2.21 -0.80 -13.30
C ARG A 147 3.19 0.39 -13.30
N THR A 148 2.93 1.43 -14.09
CA THR A 148 3.75 2.66 -14.11
C THR A 148 3.70 3.40 -12.77
N GLU A 149 2.54 3.47 -12.13
CA GLU A 149 2.39 4.10 -10.81
C GLU A 149 3.13 3.31 -9.72
N ILE A 150 3.10 1.98 -9.78
CA ILE A 150 3.87 1.11 -8.89
C ILE A 150 5.38 1.33 -9.15
N ALA A 151 5.83 1.32 -10.42
CA ALA A 151 7.21 1.58 -10.77
C ALA A 151 7.71 2.92 -10.18
N ARG A 152 6.92 3.99 -10.29
CA ARG A 152 7.24 5.29 -9.68
C ARG A 152 7.40 5.21 -8.16
N ALA A 153 6.54 4.45 -7.47
CA ALA A 153 6.65 4.28 -6.02
C ALA A 153 7.91 3.48 -5.64
N LEU A 154 8.41 2.61 -6.53
CA LEU A 154 9.60 1.79 -6.31
C LEU A 154 10.92 2.54 -6.59
N VAL A 155 10.92 3.64 -7.34
CA VAL A 155 12.13 4.46 -7.61
C VAL A 155 12.88 4.83 -6.33
N THR A 156 12.17 5.10 -5.23
CA THR A 156 12.77 5.45 -3.94
C THR A 156 13.26 4.24 -3.14
N LYS A 157 13.21 3.03 -3.68
CA LYS A 157 13.58 1.75 -3.04
C LYS A 157 12.96 1.60 -1.64
N PRO A 158 11.63 1.67 -1.52
CA PRO A 158 10.97 1.65 -0.23
C PRO A 158 11.14 0.29 0.46
N ARG A 159 11.22 0.31 1.79
CA ARG A 159 11.17 -0.91 2.64
C ARG A 159 9.73 -1.36 2.89
N PHE A 160 8.82 -0.40 2.85
CA PHE A 160 7.37 -0.62 3.00
C PHE A 160 6.63 0.08 1.87
N LEU A 161 5.64 -0.59 1.29
CA LEU A 161 4.76 -0.05 0.26
C LEU A 161 3.32 -0.09 0.75
N LEU A 162 2.71 1.08 0.85
CA LEU A 162 1.34 1.25 1.29
C LEU A 162 0.45 1.46 0.07
N LEU A 163 -0.50 0.54 -0.16
CA LEU A 163 -1.35 0.48 -1.35
C LEU A 163 -2.79 0.80 -0.95
N ASP A 164 -3.29 1.94 -1.43
CA ASP A 164 -4.67 2.36 -1.20
C ASP A 164 -5.55 1.93 -2.38
N GLU A 165 -6.40 0.94 -2.17
CA GLU A 165 -7.31 0.34 -3.15
C GLU A 165 -6.61 0.03 -4.50
N PRO A 166 -5.56 -0.81 -4.52
CA PRO A 166 -4.77 -1.06 -5.73
C PRO A 166 -5.57 -1.72 -6.85
N PHE A 167 -6.67 -2.38 -6.56
CA PHE A 167 -7.52 -3.09 -7.52
C PHE A 167 -8.72 -2.26 -8.01
N ALA A 168 -8.93 -1.05 -7.47
CA ALA A 168 -10.08 -0.22 -7.81
C ALA A 168 -10.06 0.21 -9.29
N GLY A 169 -11.14 -0.08 -10.02
CA GLY A 169 -11.29 0.31 -11.42
C GLY A 169 -10.33 -0.39 -12.40
N VAL A 170 -9.79 -1.53 -12.00
CA VAL A 170 -8.91 -2.38 -12.81
C VAL A 170 -9.71 -3.58 -13.31
N ASP A 171 -9.47 -4.03 -14.54
CA ASP A 171 -10.11 -5.24 -15.07
C ASP A 171 -9.55 -6.51 -14.43
N PRO A 172 -10.31 -7.63 -14.41
CA PRO A 172 -9.91 -8.84 -13.68
C PRO A 172 -8.54 -9.41 -14.09
N ILE A 173 -8.18 -9.33 -15.38
CA ILE A 173 -6.88 -9.85 -15.86
C ILE A 173 -5.74 -8.99 -15.28
N ALA A 174 -5.92 -7.67 -15.30
CA ALA A 174 -4.93 -6.77 -14.74
C ALA A 174 -4.87 -6.83 -13.19
N VAL A 175 -5.93 -7.27 -12.50
CA VAL A 175 -5.88 -7.57 -11.06
C VAL A 175 -4.91 -8.71 -10.77
N GLU A 176 -4.97 -9.82 -11.51
CA GLU A 176 -4.02 -10.95 -11.38
C GLU A 176 -2.57 -10.51 -11.61
N ASP A 177 -2.34 -9.65 -12.61
CA ASP A 177 -1.03 -9.08 -12.87
C ASP A 177 -0.50 -8.25 -11.68
N ILE A 178 -1.35 -7.40 -11.09
CA ILE A 178 -0.97 -6.58 -9.93
C ILE A 178 -0.71 -7.46 -8.71
N GLN A 179 -1.51 -8.52 -8.50
CA GLN A 179 -1.30 -9.50 -7.43
C GLN A 179 0.06 -10.21 -7.58
N SER A 180 0.45 -10.56 -8.80
CA SER A 180 1.76 -11.15 -9.09
C SER A 180 2.89 -10.18 -8.73
N ILE A 181 2.79 -8.92 -9.15
CA ILE A 181 3.77 -7.88 -8.81
C ILE A 181 3.89 -7.73 -7.28
N ILE A 182 2.77 -7.62 -6.57
CA ILE A 182 2.76 -7.51 -5.10
C ILE A 182 3.46 -8.72 -4.45
N SER A 183 3.20 -9.92 -4.95
CA SER A 183 3.83 -11.15 -4.46
C SER A 183 5.35 -11.15 -4.71
N GLU A 184 5.80 -10.67 -5.86
CA GLU A 184 7.22 -10.53 -6.17
C GLU A 184 7.90 -9.49 -5.26
N LEU A 185 7.28 -8.33 -5.04
CA LEU A 185 7.79 -7.29 -4.14
C LEU A 185 7.93 -7.82 -2.71
N LYS A 186 6.97 -8.62 -2.25
CA LYS A 186 7.04 -9.32 -0.96
C LYS A 186 8.27 -10.24 -0.90
N THR A 187 8.53 -11.05 -1.93
CA THR A 187 9.73 -11.94 -1.97
C THR A 187 11.05 -11.18 -1.97
N LYS A 188 11.06 -9.94 -2.47
CA LYS A 188 12.21 -9.02 -2.41
C LYS A 188 12.39 -8.36 -1.03
N GLY A 189 11.54 -8.71 -0.06
CA GLY A 189 11.62 -8.22 1.32
C GLY A 189 10.91 -6.89 1.55
N ILE A 190 10.07 -6.41 0.64
CA ILE A 190 9.23 -5.22 0.85
C ILE A 190 8.04 -5.61 1.72
N GLY A 191 7.81 -4.90 2.84
CA GLY A 191 6.60 -5.04 3.64
C GLY A 191 5.44 -4.28 2.97
N ILE A 192 4.26 -4.88 2.89
CA ILE A 192 3.14 -4.31 2.14
C ILE A 192 1.92 -4.18 3.04
N LEU A 193 1.31 -2.99 3.05
CA LEU A 193 0.02 -2.73 3.67
C LEU A 193 -0.99 -2.36 2.59
N ILE A 194 -2.06 -3.14 2.47
CA ILE A 194 -3.11 -2.93 1.48
C ILE A 194 -4.42 -2.58 2.17
N THR A 195 -5.12 -1.57 1.70
CA THR A 195 -6.55 -1.39 1.95
C THR A 195 -7.31 -1.52 0.64
N ASP A 196 -8.34 -2.35 0.62
CA ASP A 196 -9.21 -2.50 -0.55
C ASP A 196 -10.63 -2.91 -0.09
N HIS A 197 -11.61 -2.67 -0.93
CA HIS A 197 -12.97 -3.15 -0.73
C HIS A 197 -13.22 -4.51 -1.42
N ASN A 198 -12.34 -4.93 -2.33
CA ASN A 198 -12.35 -6.25 -2.92
C ASN A 198 -11.66 -7.26 -1.98
N VAL A 199 -12.46 -7.82 -1.08
CA VAL A 199 -11.97 -8.68 0.01
C VAL A 199 -11.28 -9.93 -0.51
N ARG A 200 -11.87 -10.56 -1.54
CA ARG A 200 -11.35 -11.83 -2.07
C ARG A 200 -9.96 -11.64 -2.68
N ASP A 201 -9.82 -10.65 -3.56
CA ASP A 201 -8.55 -10.37 -4.22
C ASP A 201 -7.47 -9.90 -3.23
N THR A 202 -7.87 -9.20 -2.18
CA THR A 202 -6.94 -8.77 -1.12
C THR A 202 -6.50 -9.95 -0.26
N LEU A 203 -7.43 -10.75 0.24
CA LEU A 203 -7.10 -11.90 1.11
C LEU A 203 -6.26 -12.97 0.40
N SER A 204 -6.42 -13.12 -0.93
CA SER A 204 -5.65 -14.12 -1.70
C SER A 204 -4.13 -13.87 -1.70
N ILE A 205 -3.68 -12.63 -1.45
CA ILE A 205 -2.27 -12.25 -1.46
C ILE A 205 -1.73 -11.85 -0.09
N CYS A 206 -2.60 -11.67 0.91
CA CYS A 206 -2.20 -11.28 2.24
C CYS A 206 -1.79 -12.47 3.09
N ASP A 207 -0.69 -12.33 3.84
CA ASP A 207 -0.29 -13.30 4.87
C ASP A 207 -1.17 -13.17 6.11
N ARG A 208 -1.51 -11.93 6.49
CA ARG A 208 -2.41 -11.61 7.61
C ARG A 208 -3.33 -10.45 7.23
N ALA A 209 -4.40 -10.31 7.98
CA ALA A 209 -5.31 -9.17 7.83
C ALA A 209 -5.81 -8.67 9.18
N TYR A 210 -6.15 -7.38 9.19
CA TYR A 210 -6.84 -6.69 10.26
C TYR A 210 -8.24 -6.30 9.78
N LEU A 211 -9.27 -6.73 10.48
CA LEU A 211 -10.63 -6.34 10.18
C LEU A 211 -11.08 -5.23 11.12
N LEU A 212 -11.35 -4.06 10.54
CA LEU A 212 -11.87 -2.89 11.26
C LEU A 212 -13.39 -2.88 11.22
N SER A 213 -13.98 -2.48 12.34
CA SER A 213 -15.40 -2.11 12.44
C SER A 213 -15.55 -1.00 13.48
N ALA A 214 -16.33 0.03 13.16
CA ALA A 214 -16.60 1.17 14.05
C ALA A 214 -15.32 1.76 14.70
N GLY A 215 -14.26 1.90 13.90
CA GLY A 215 -13.00 2.50 14.33
C GLY A 215 -12.07 1.62 15.17
N LYS A 216 -12.37 0.32 15.31
CA LYS A 216 -11.57 -0.63 16.11
C LYS A 216 -11.24 -1.87 15.27
N ILE A 217 -10.09 -2.49 15.59
CA ILE A 217 -9.78 -3.83 15.10
C ILE A 217 -10.62 -4.82 15.90
N ILE A 218 -11.43 -5.61 15.20
CA ILE A 218 -12.30 -6.63 15.81
C ILE A 218 -11.78 -8.05 15.57
N VAL A 219 -11.03 -8.26 14.50
CA VAL A 219 -10.39 -9.53 14.15
C VAL A 219 -9.02 -9.25 13.56
N GLN A 220 -8.04 -10.06 13.91
CA GLN A 220 -6.72 -10.07 13.27
C GLN A 220 -6.20 -11.51 13.21
N GLY A 221 -5.45 -11.83 12.18
CA GLY A 221 -4.88 -13.18 12.00
C GLY A 221 -4.49 -13.43 10.55
N THR A 222 -4.17 -14.67 10.24
CA THR A 222 -3.98 -15.13 8.85
C THR A 222 -5.27 -14.96 8.03
N ALA A 223 -5.17 -14.97 6.71
CA ALA A 223 -6.35 -14.88 5.85
C ALA A 223 -7.40 -15.93 6.22
N ASP A 224 -6.98 -17.18 6.44
CA ASP A 224 -7.87 -18.30 6.81
C ASP A 224 -8.54 -18.07 8.17
N GLU A 225 -7.81 -17.59 9.17
CA GLU A 225 -8.36 -17.27 10.49
C GLU A 225 -9.41 -16.16 10.41
N VAL A 226 -9.15 -15.11 9.63
CA VAL A 226 -10.10 -14.00 9.42
C VAL A 226 -11.36 -14.49 8.69
N ILE A 227 -11.21 -15.34 7.65
CA ILE A 227 -12.33 -15.91 6.91
C ILE A 227 -13.20 -16.83 7.79
N ALA A 228 -12.58 -17.59 8.68
CA ALA A 228 -13.27 -18.51 9.58
C ALA A 228 -13.94 -17.80 10.77
N HIS A 229 -13.54 -16.55 11.06
CA HIS A 229 -14.01 -15.85 12.27
C HIS A 229 -15.49 -15.48 12.20
N PRO A 230 -16.32 -15.83 13.21
CA PRO A 230 -17.77 -15.56 13.19
C PRO A 230 -18.11 -14.07 13.01
N ASP A 231 -17.39 -13.19 13.71
CA ASP A 231 -17.64 -11.74 13.59
C ASP A 231 -17.24 -11.19 12.23
N ALA A 232 -16.19 -11.72 11.59
CA ALA A 232 -15.81 -11.32 10.24
C ALA A 232 -16.91 -11.70 9.24
N ARG A 233 -17.47 -12.93 9.34
CA ARG A 233 -18.59 -13.35 8.52
C ARG A 233 -19.84 -12.52 8.76
N ARG A 234 -20.22 -12.34 10.01
CA ARG A 234 -21.45 -11.60 10.37
C ARG A 234 -21.40 -10.12 9.97
N LEU A 235 -20.26 -9.44 10.12
CA LEU A 235 -20.16 -7.98 10.00
C LEU A 235 -19.65 -7.51 8.64
N TYR A 236 -18.98 -8.40 7.87
CA TYR A 236 -18.30 -7.95 6.66
C TYR A 236 -18.32 -8.94 5.49
N LEU A 237 -17.93 -10.20 5.70
CA LEU A 237 -17.78 -11.17 4.61
C LEU A 237 -19.11 -11.74 4.10
N GLY A 238 -20.10 -11.89 4.99
CA GLY A 238 -21.30 -12.65 4.75
C GLY A 238 -21.12 -14.15 5.03
N GLU A 239 -22.22 -14.83 5.41
CA GLU A 239 -22.19 -16.26 5.80
C GLU A 239 -21.75 -17.20 4.67
N SER A 240 -22.07 -16.84 3.41
CA SER A 240 -21.75 -17.65 2.23
C SER A 240 -20.37 -17.36 1.61
N PHE A 241 -19.55 -16.51 2.24
CA PHE A 241 -18.24 -16.17 1.70
C PHE A 241 -17.32 -17.39 1.63
N SER A 242 -16.69 -17.58 0.46
CA SER A 242 -15.61 -18.56 0.18
C SER A 242 -14.56 -17.93 -0.72
N MET A 243 -13.31 -18.37 -0.59
CA MET A 243 -12.20 -18.00 -1.48
C MET A 243 -12.36 -18.65 -2.85
#